data_886f14d1a859c13982a48317e32cf109
#
_entry.id   886f14d1a859c13982a48317e32cf109
#
_cell.length_a   1.000
_cell.length_b   1.000
_cell.length_c   1.000
_cell.angle_alpha   90.00
_cell.angle_beta   90.00
_cell.angle_gamma   90.00
#
_symmetry.space_group_name_H-M   'P 1'
#
loop_
_entity.id
_entity.type
_entity.pdbx_description
1 polymer ?
#
loop_
_entity_poly.entity_id
_entity_poly.type
_entity_poly.pdbx_seq_one_letter_code
_entity_poly.pdbx_strand_id
1 'polypeptide(L)'
;LVGGGVGVAPLLYQGASLKTAGVQPIFLLGARTSHDLLMLDEFRKYGEVCVTTEDGSEGECGFVTQHSILQQRQFDMIQTCGPTPMMKAVARYAYQQGVECEVSLENMMACGLGACLCCVEKTTDGNLCVCKDGPVFNINKLLWQL
;
A
#
# COMPACT_ATOMS: atom_id res chain seq x y z
N LEU A 1 5.37 -1.72 4.69
CA LEU A 1 4.64 -1.99 3.45
C LEU A 1 3.24 -2.49 3.80
N VAL A 2 2.19 -1.81 3.35
CA VAL A 2 0.79 -2.14 3.67
C VAL A 2 0.07 -2.56 2.40
N GLY A 3 -0.50 -3.76 2.38
CA GLY A 3 -1.12 -4.32 1.18
C GLY A 3 -2.45 -5.01 1.40
N GLY A 4 -3.26 -5.07 0.34
CA GLY A 4 -4.53 -5.81 0.36
C GLY A 4 -4.92 -6.34 -1.02
N GLY A 5 -5.52 -7.52 -1.03
CA GLY A 5 -5.91 -8.20 -2.25
C GLY A 5 -4.74 -8.41 -3.21
N VAL A 6 -4.95 -8.25 -4.50
CA VAL A 6 -3.89 -8.40 -5.52
C VAL A 6 -2.80 -7.33 -5.43
N GLY A 7 -3.07 -6.20 -4.76
CA GLY A 7 -2.09 -5.13 -4.52
C GLY A 7 -0.90 -5.53 -3.64
N VAL A 8 -0.92 -6.73 -3.06
CA VAL A 8 0.24 -7.25 -2.32
C VAL A 8 1.40 -7.64 -3.27
N ALA A 9 1.12 -8.00 -4.52
CA ALA A 9 2.13 -8.50 -5.44
C ALA A 9 3.29 -7.51 -5.68
N PRO A 10 3.07 -6.22 -6.01
CA PRO A 10 4.18 -5.27 -6.17
C PRO A 10 4.95 -5.04 -4.87
N LEU A 11 4.31 -5.18 -3.70
CA LEU A 11 4.95 -5.00 -2.41
C LEU A 11 5.94 -6.14 -2.09
N LEU A 12 5.74 -7.33 -2.63
CA LEU A 12 6.71 -8.42 -2.49
C LEU A 12 8.04 -8.06 -3.15
N TYR A 13 7.99 -7.55 -4.39
CA TYR A 13 9.17 -7.08 -5.10
C TYR A 13 9.85 -5.91 -4.37
N GLN A 14 9.06 -4.95 -3.91
CA GLN A 14 9.55 -3.80 -3.14
C GLN A 14 10.25 -4.24 -1.85
N GLY A 15 9.66 -5.18 -1.11
CA GLY A 15 10.27 -5.72 0.11
C GLY A 15 11.57 -6.46 -0.14
N ALA A 16 11.65 -7.24 -1.22
CA ALA A 16 12.88 -7.91 -1.64
C ALA A 16 13.99 -6.89 -1.96
N SER A 17 13.64 -5.80 -2.66
CA SER A 17 14.56 -4.71 -3.00
C SER A 17 15.05 -3.98 -1.76
N LEU A 18 14.16 -3.65 -0.83
CA LEU A 18 14.50 -3.02 0.46
C LEU A 18 15.44 -3.89 1.28
N LYS A 19 15.16 -5.19 1.37
CA LYS A 19 16.04 -6.14 2.08
C LYS A 19 17.44 -6.19 1.47
N THR A 20 17.53 -6.20 0.15
CA THR A 20 18.81 -6.17 -0.57
C THR A 20 19.57 -4.87 -0.30
N ALA A 21 18.87 -3.76 -0.11
CA ALA A 21 19.45 -2.48 0.28
C ALA A 21 19.79 -2.38 1.77
N GLY A 22 19.63 -3.44 2.56
CA GLY A 22 19.94 -3.48 4.00
C GLY A 22 18.83 -2.94 4.91
N VAL A 23 17.66 -2.62 4.35
CA VAL A 23 16.47 -2.21 5.12
C VAL A 23 15.70 -3.45 5.56
N GLN A 24 15.14 -3.43 6.77
CA GLN A 24 14.28 -4.49 7.28
C GLN A 24 12.80 -4.10 7.10
N PRO A 25 12.12 -4.54 6.03
CA PRO A 25 10.73 -4.20 5.81
C PRO A 25 9.81 -4.96 6.78
N ILE A 26 8.73 -4.30 7.14
CA ILE A 26 7.60 -4.90 7.83
C ILE A 26 6.42 -4.89 6.85
N PHE A 27 5.77 -6.02 6.69
CA PHE A 27 4.59 -6.18 5.84
C PHE A 27 3.35 -6.26 6.72
N LEU A 28 2.36 -5.42 6.45
CA LEU A 28 1.04 -5.49 7.04
C LEU A 28 0.05 -5.82 5.92
N LEU A 29 -0.45 -7.05 5.91
CA LEU A 29 -1.27 -7.59 4.83
C LEU A 29 -2.71 -7.78 5.31
N GLY A 30 -3.65 -7.22 4.57
CA GLY A 30 -5.07 -7.30 4.87
C GLY A 30 -5.86 -8.10 3.85
N ALA A 31 -6.80 -8.90 4.33
CA ALA A 31 -7.73 -9.66 3.50
C ALA A 31 -9.12 -9.72 4.15
N ARG A 32 -10.11 -10.23 3.42
CA ARG A 32 -11.43 -10.48 4.00
C ARG A 32 -11.42 -11.70 4.90
N THR A 33 -10.77 -12.76 4.43
CA THR A 33 -10.66 -14.06 5.11
C THR A 33 -9.23 -14.58 4.97
N SER A 34 -8.87 -15.61 5.75
CA SER A 34 -7.57 -16.28 5.64
C SER A 34 -7.33 -16.89 4.25
N HIS A 35 -8.40 -17.29 3.54
CA HIS A 35 -8.30 -17.83 2.18
C HIS A 35 -7.89 -16.79 1.13
N ASP A 36 -8.11 -15.51 1.42
CA ASP A 36 -7.76 -14.39 0.53
C ASP A 36 -6.34 -13.86 0.78
N LEU A 37 -5.63 -14.40 1.77
CA LEU A 37 -4.25 -14.05 2.05
C LEU A 37 -3.31 -14.70 1.04
N LEU A 38 -2.55 -13.88 0.34
CA LEU A 38 -1.71 -14.31 -0.75
C LEU A 38 -0.24 -14.29 -0.36
N MET A 39 0.50 -15.32 -0.74
CA MET A 39 1.97 -15.35 -0.76
C MET A 39 2.65 -15.11 0.61
N LEU A 40 2.02 -15.41 1.74
CA LEU A 40 2.58 -15.12 3.08
C LEU A 40 3.98 -15.69 3.28
N ASP A 41 4.24 -16.93 2.82
CA ASP A 41 5.54 -17.57 2.96
C ASP A 41 6.63 -16.86 2.14
N GLU A 42 6.26 -16.28 1.00
CA GLU A 42 7.18 -15.50 0.20
C GLU A 42 7.53 -14.18 0.91
N PHE A 43 6.55 -13.49 1.49
CA PHE A 43 6.78 -12.27 2.27
C PHE A 43 7.69 -12.51 3.48
N ARG A 44 7.49 -13.62 4.20
CA ARG A 44 8.30 -14.01 5.36
C ARG A 44 9.80 -14.17 5.04
N LYS A 45 10.15 -14.43 3.79
CA LYS A 45 11.56 -14.51 3.36
C LYS A 45 12.24 -13.13 3.39
N TYR A 46 11.49 -12.05 3.30
CA TYR A 46 12.04 -10.70 3.15
C TYR A 46 11.89 -9.84 4.40
N GLY A 47 10.91 -10.09 5.25
CA GLY A 47 10.71 -9.31 6.46
C GLY A 47 9.68 -9.88 7.41
N GLU A 48 9.38 -9.13 8.46
CA GLU A 48 8.31 -9.44 9.40
C GLU A 48 6.95 -9.28 8.70
N VAL A 49 6.03 -10.23 8.93
CA VAL A 49 4.70 -10.23 8.34
C VAL A 49 3.64 -10.16 9.43
N CYS A 50 2.86 -9.12 9.39
CA CYS A 50 1.66 -8.91 10.19
C CYS A 50 0.42 -9.07 9.30
N VAL A 51 -0.65 -9.62 9.84
CA VAL A 51 -1.85 -9.97 9.08
C VAL A 51 -3.11 -9.47 9.77
N THR A 52 -4.05 -8.95 8.99
CA THR A 52 -5.43 -8.74 9.44
C THR A 52 -6.41 -9.45 8.52
N THR A 53 -7.48 -10.00 9.09
CA THR A 53 -8.64 -10.45 8.32
C THR A 53 -9.91 -9.83 8.87
N GLU A 54 -10.82 -9.42 7.98
CA GLU A 54 -12.06 -8.77 8.41
C GLU A 54 -12.91 -9.69 9.29
N ASP A 55 -12.88 -10.99 9.02
CA ASP A 55 -13.61 -12.03 9.77
C ASP A 55 -12.83 -12.60 10.97
N GLY A 56 -11.57 -12.20 11.17
CA GLY A 56 -10.71 -12.69 12.25
C GLY A 56 -10.22 -14.13 12.08
N SER A 57 -10.32 -14.69 10.88
CA SER A 57 -9.90 -16.08 10.59
C SER A 57 -8.38 -16.26 10.60
N GLU A 58 -7.59 -15.18 10.44
CA GLU A 58 -6.13 -15.19 10.62
C GLU A 58 -5.63 -13.80 11.00
N GLY A 59 -4.63 -13.74 11.88
CA GLY A 59 -4.06 -12.49 12.38
C GLY A 59 -5.00 -11.72 13.30
N GLU A 60 -4.90 -10.40 13.28
CA GLU A 60 -5.83 -9.54 14.02
C GLU A 60 -7.13 -9.34 13.24
N CYS A 61 -8.25 -9.31 13.94
CA CYS A 61 -9.56 -9.06 13.34
C CYS A 61 -9.73 -7.59 12.99
N GLY A 62 -10.11 -7.30 11.74
CA GLY A 62 -10.41 -5.95 11.29
C GLY A 62 -9.59 -5.49 10.08
N PHE A 63 -9.54 -4.17 9.89
CA PHE A 63 -8.80 -3.55 8.78
C PHE A 63 -7.33 -3.30 9.13
N VAL A 64 -6.47 -3.20 8.13
CA VAL A 64 -5.02 -2.95 8.30
C VAL A 64 -4.72 -1.75 9.18
N THR A 65 -5.53 -0.69 9.14
CA THR A 65 -5.36 0.50 9.97
C THR A 65 -5.70 0.30 11.45
N GLN A 66 -6.26 -0.85 11.82
CA GLN A 66 -6.63 -1.20 13.20
C GLN A 66 -5.59 -2.13 13.84
N HIS A 67 -4.63 -2.67 13.06
CA HIS A 67 -3.62 -3.59 13.57
C HIS A 67 -2.73 -2.93 14.63
N SER A 68 -2.49 -3.65 15.72
CA SER A 68 -1.73 -3.17 16.88
C SER A 68 -0.31 -2.71 16.57
N ILE A 69 0.33 -3.26 15.54
CA ILE A 69 1.68 -2.88 15.09
C ILE A 69 1.81 -1.39 14.81
N LEU A 70 0.75 -0.76 14.31
CA LEU A 70 0.74 0.66 13.99
C LEU A 70 0.79 1.57 15.22
N GLN A 71 0.41 1.03 16.39
CA GLN A 71 0.51 1.72 17.68
C GLN A 71 1.78 1.36 18.45
N GLN A 72 2.34 0.20 18.18
CA GLN A 72 3.50 -0.34 18.90
C GLN A 72 4.84 0.12 18.34
N ARG A 73 4.87 0.57 17.09
CA ARG A 73 6.12 0.95 16.39
C ARG A 73 5.97 2.27 15.68
N GLN A 74 7.11 2.95 15.53
CA GLN A 74 7.26 4.11 14.66
C GLN A 74 7.83 3.65 13.32
N PHE A 75 7.40 4.30 12.27
CA PHE A 75 7.81 4.00 10.89
C PHE A 75 8.37 5.27 10.24
N ASP A 76 9.45 5.13 9.49
CA ASP A 76 10.04 6.23 8.73
C ASP A 76 9.24 6.49 7.45
N MET A 77 8.71 5.44 6.84
CA MET A 77 7.94 5.50 5.61
C MET A 77 6.89 4.38 5.56
N ILE A 78 5.73 4.71 5.02
CA ILE A 78 4.67 3.76 4.70
C ILE A 78 4.47 3.75 3.18
N GLN A 79 4.51 2.57 2.59
CA GLN A 79 4.14 2.36 1.19
C GLN A 79 2.95 1.42 1.12
N THR A 80 1.94 1.78 0.33
CA THR A 80 0.70 0.99 0.28
C THR A 80 0.23 0.75 -1.15
N CYS A 81 -0.32 -0.45 -1.37
CA CYS A 81 -0.96 -0.84 -2.61
C CYS A 81 -2.14 -1.77 -2.33
N GLY A 82 -3.27 -1.55 -2.99
CA GLY A 82 -4.48 -2.35 -2.83
C GLY A 82 -5.75 -1.57 -3.12
N PRO A 83 -6.88 -2.00 -2.57
CA PRO A 83 -8.16 -1.33 -2.77
C PRO A 83 -8.11 0.16 -2.38
N THR A 84 -8.67 1.03 -3.21
CA THR A 84 -8.66 2.48 -2.98
C THR A 84 -9.14 2.90 -1.59
N PRO A 85 -10.21 2.31 -1.01
CA PRO A 85 -10.62 2.66 0.36
C PRO A 85 -9.54 2.35 1.40
N MET A 86 -8.82 1.21 1.25
CA MET A 86 -7.72 0.82 2.13
C MET A 86 -6.56 1.81 2.00
N MET A 87 -6.11 2.11 0.77
CA MET A 87 -5.02 3.06 0.53
C MET A 87 -5.34 4.44 1.12
N LYS A 88 -6.57 4.93 0.95
CA LYS A 88 -7.01 6.20 1.56
C LYS A 88 -7.00 6.16 3.08
N ALA A 89 -7.40 5.04 3.69
CA ALA A 89 -7.36 4.89 5.15
C ALA A 89 -5.92 4.87 5.66
N VAL A 90 -5.02 4.16 4.99
CA VAL A 90 -3.58 4.12 5.32
C VAL A 90 -2.93 5.51 5.12
N ALA A 91 -3.24 6.20 4.03
CA ALA A 91 -2.75 7.55 3.77
C ALA A 91 -3.20 8.54 4.87
N ARG A 92 -4.46 8.47 5.27
CA ARG A 92 -4.99 9.29 6.38
C ARG A 92 -4.27 8.99 7.69
N TYR A 93 -4.06 7.72 8.02
CA TYR A 93 -3.30 7.32 9.20
C TYR A 93 -1.88 7.91 9.14
N ALA A 94 -1.16 7.72 8.03
CA ALA A 94 0.21 8.22 7.87
C ALA A 94 0.27 9.75 8.00
N TYR A 95 -0.67 10.46 7.38
CA TYR A 95 -0.76 11.92 7.46
C TYR A 95 -0.96 12.40 8.92
N GLN A 96 -1.87 11.75 9.66
CA GLN A 96 -2.14 12.07 11.06
C GLN A 96 -0.96 11.79 11.99
N GLN A 97 -0.14 10.78 11.65
CA GLN A 97 1.06 10.43 12.41
C GLN A 97 2.32 11.22 11.96
N GLY A 98 2.21 12.03 10.90
CA GLY A 98 3.35 12.75 10.33
C GLY A 98 4.39 11.83 9.68
N VAL A 99 3.97 10.65 9.20
CA VAL A 99 4.82 9.67 8.55
C VAL A 99 4.77 9.86 7.04
N GLU A 100 5.92 9.83 6.38
CA GLU A 100 6.01 9.80 4.92
C GLU A 100 5.23 8.63 4.35
N CYS A 101 4.41 8.89 3.32
CA CYS A 101 3.59 7.84 2.74
C CYS A 101 3.49 7.94 1.22
N GLU A 102 3.64 6.80 0.58
CA GLU A 102 3.46 6.62 -0.85
C GLU A 102 2.37 5.59 -1.14
N VAL A 103 1.62 5.83 -2.20
CA VAL A 103 0.57 4.93 -2.68
C VAL A 103 0.85 4.50 -4.11
N SER A 104 0.70 3.23 -4.40
CA SER A 104 0.75 2.70 -5.76
C SER A 104 -0.66 2.62 -6.32
N LEU A 105 -0.98 3.49 -7.27
CA LEU A 105 -2.31 3.61 -7.85
C LEU A 105 -2.52 2.60 -8.99
N GLU A 106 -3.69 2.01 -9.04
CA GLU A 106 -4.16 1.10 -10.08
C GLU A 106 -5.34 1.70 -10.84
N ASN A 107 -5.11 2.83 -11.51
CA ASN A 107 -6.14 3.44 -12.36
C ASN A 107 -6.32 2.61 -13.64
N MET A 108 -7.53 2.63 -14.20
CA MET A 108 -7.80 1.98 -15.49
C MET A 108 -6.85 2.50 -16.55
N MET A 109 -6.11 1.60 -17.18
CA MET A 109 -5.11 1.95 -18.20
C MET A 109 -5.50 1.35 -19.55
N ALA A 110 -5.48 2.18 -20.60
CA ALA A 110 -5.71 1.73 -21.97
C ALA A 110 -4.44 1.76 -22.79
N CYS A 111 -3.74 2.90 -22.90
CA CYS A 111 -2.59 3.04 -23.81
C CYS A 111 -1.22 2.79 -23.14
N GLY A 112 -1.08 2.98 -21.84
CA GLY A 112 0.20 2.89 -21.12
C GLY A 112 1.22 3.99 -21.46
N LEU A 113 0.86 4.96 -22.32
CA LEU A 113 1.76 5.97 -22.88
C LEU A 113 1.41 7.41 -22.47
N GLY A 114 0.36 7.59 -21.66
CA GLY A 114 -0.13 8.92 -21.28
C GLY A 114 -0.94 9.66 -22.37
N ALA A 115 -1.26 9.00 -23.49
CA ALA A 115 -1.94 9.66 -24.62
C ALA A 115 -3.47 9.63 -24.53
N CYS A 116 -4.08 8.57 -23.99
CA CYS A 116 -5.53 8.41 -23.95
C CYS A 116 -6.20 9.09 -22.75
N LEU A 117 -5.43 9.53 -21.76
CA LEU A 117 -5.89 10.17 -20.53
C LEU A 117 -6.84 9.32 -19.67
N CYS A 118 -6.90 8.00 -19.91
CA CYS A 118 -7.78 7.08 -19.20
C CYS A 118 -7.39 6.92 -17.72
N CYS A 119 -6.09 6.97 -17.42
CA CYS A 119 -5.53 6.76 -16.08
C CYS A 119 -5.18 8.07 -15.34
N VAL A 120 -5.83 9.18 -15.72
CA VAL A 120 -5.54 10.49 -15.10
C VAL A 120 -5.92 10.50 -13.62
N GLU A 121 -5.00 10.99 -12.81
CA GLU A 121 -5.20 11.30 -11.39
C GLU A 121 -5.03 12.80 -11.18
N LYS A 122 -5.89 13.39 -10.34
CA LYS A 122 -5.80 14.79 -9.95
C LYS A 122 -4.79 14.97 -8.83
N THR A 123 -3.80 15.82 -9.07
CA THR A 123 -2.74 16.08 -8.09
C THR A 123 -2.54 17.58 -7.86
N THR A 124 -1.71 17.94 -6.89
CA THR A 124 -1.28 19.32 -6.66
C THR A 124 -0.46 19.88 -7.82
N ASP A 125 0.17 18.99 -8.59
CA ASP A 125 0.96 19.35 -9.78
C ASP A 125 0.10 19.38 -11.07
N GLY A 126 -1.22 19.24 -10.93
CA GLY A 126 -2.17 19.18 -12.04
C GLY A 126 -2.65 17.75 -12.30
N ASN A 127 -3.11 17.50 -13.51
CA ASN A 127 -3.58 16.17 -13.94
C ASN A 127 -2.40 15.35 -14.44
N LEU A 128 -2.08 14.26 -13.74
CA LEU A 128 -0.99 13.35 -14.08
C LEU A 128 -1.52 12.00 -14.59
N CYS A 129 -0.83 11.39 -15.54
CA CYS A 129 -1.17 10.07 -16.05
C CYS A 129 -0.46 8.98 -15.24
N VAL A 130 -1.21 8.18 -14.48
CA VAL A 130 -0.64 7.11 -13.63
C VAL A 130 0.29 6.16 -14.40
N CYS A 131 -0.01 5.86 -15.65
CA CYS A 131 0.81 4.98 -16.49
C CYS A 131 2.18 5.56 -16.89
N LYS A 132 2.35 6.90 -16.83
CA LYS A 132 3.56 7.59 -17.26
C LYS A 132 4.27 8.26 -16.09
N ASP A 133 3.50 8.94 -15.24
CA ASP A 133 4.01 9.81 -14.17
C ASP A 133 4.03 9.07 -12.81
N GLY A 134 3.38 7.89 -12.73
CA GLY A 134 3.33 6.99 -11.59
C GLY A 134 3.94 5.61 -11.91
N PRO A 135 3.42 4.52 -11.33
CA PRO A 135 2.17 4.43 -10.54
C PRO A 135 2.29 4.92 -9.09
N VAL A 136 3.48 5.17 -8.57
CA VAL A 136 3.71 5.52 -7.17
C VAL A 136 3.66 7.04 -6.99
N PHE A 137 2.84 7.49 -6.04
CA PHE A 137 2.68 8.90 -5.69
C PHE A 137 2.80 9.10 -4.18
N ASN A 138 3.52 10.16 -3.79
CA ASN A 138 3.47 10.65 -2.42
C ASN A 138 2.06 11.19 -2.12
N ILE A 139 1.50 10.86 -0.96
CA ILE A 139 0.15 11.27 -0.57
C ILE A 139 -0.06 12.79 -0.56
N ASN A 140 0.99 13.57 -0.29
CA ASN A 140 0.95 15.04 -0.30
C ASN A 140 0.72 15.62 -1.70
N LYS A 141 0.93 14.83 -2.76
CA LYS A 141 0.61 15.22 -4.13
C LYS A 141 -0.82 14.91 -4.55
N LEU A 142 -1.49 14.02 -3.85
CA LEU A 142 -2.85 13.60 -4.17
C LEU A 142 -3.87 14.54 -3.53
N LEU A 143 -4.91 14.91 -4.29
CA LEU A 143 -6.02 15.72 -3.77
C LEU A 143 -7.03 14.85 -2.98
N TRP A 144 -6.51 13.95 -2.18
CA TRP A 144 -7.33 13.16 -1.27
C TRP A 144 -7.65 13.99 -0.03
N GLN A 145 -8.87 13.86 0.47
CA GLN A 145 -9.25 14.43 1.77
C GLN A 145 -8.70 13.51 2.88
N LEU A 146 -7.54 13.86 3.40
CA LEU A 146 -6.82 13.12 4.45
C LEU A 146 -7.16 13.65 5.84
#